data_44a2e225ee163ee3ab7090ac47ce765e
#
_entry.id   44a2e225ee163ee3ab7090ac47ce765e
#
_cell.length_a   1.000
_cell.length_b   1.000
_cell.length_c   1.000
_cell.angle_alpha   90.00
_cell.angle_beta   90.00
_cell.angle_gamma   90.00
#
_symmetry.space_group_name_H-M   'P 1'
#
loop_
_entity.id
_entity.type
_entity.pdbx_description
1 polymer ?
#
loop_
_entity_poly.entity_id
_entity_poly.type
_entity_poly.pdbx_seq_one_letter_code
_entity_poly.pdbx_strand_id
1 'polypeptide(L)'
;MGQNQRSETAGLIAGLFSMLLSALLMSIFLDNAPAVWLVAGRRRLAGSAIVAVFSSIAFVVGYARHSRSWDLRSGWWVPVRRLLEIVSLTVVYATTIFFIVLAALTTISNIFGAEFGQYLVWLVGGLAAVSGYIVFVQGSQLSAKTVASLLPFFVVSGVTTAGMTSDDPVWWRNNFSQLGDRTTFAATLFNY
;
A
#
# COMPACT_ATOMS: atom_id res chain seq x y z
N MET A 1 -7.07 -19.39 -24.14
CA MET A 1 -6.86 -18.81 -22.81
C MET A 1 -7.73 -17.58 -22.68
N GLY A 2 -8.67 -17.56 -21.73
CA GLY A 2 -9.57 -16.43 -21.49
C GLY A 2 -8.82 -15.18 -21.03
N GLN A 3 -9.42 -14.02 -21.22
CA GLN A 3 -8.82 -12.72 -20.84
C GLN A 3 -8.45 -12.66 -19.35
N ASN A 4 -9.23 -13.32 -18.49
CA ASN A 4 -8.99 -13.41 -17.04
C ASN A 4 -7.70 -14.19 -16.71
N GLN A 5 -7.43 -15.31 -17.36
CA GLN A 5 -6.21 -16.10 -17.13
C GLN A 5 -4.93 -15.32 -17.49
N ARG A 6 -5.00 -14.48 -18.53
CA ARG A 6 -3.84 -13.64 -18.92
C ARG A 6 -3.57 -12.52 -17.89
N SER A 7 -4.61 -11.94 -17.30
CA SER A 7 -4.43 -10.93 -16.25
C SER A 7 -3.93 -11.54 -14.95
N GLU A 8 -4.37 -12.72 -14.58
CA GLU A 8 -3.90 -13.45 -13.39
C GLU A 8 -2.42 -13.84 -13.52
N THR A 9 -2.01 -14.44 -14.64
CA THR A 9 -0.60 -14.79 -14.88
C THR A 9 0.30 -13.55 -14.86
N ALA A 10 -0.14 -12.47 -15.49
CA ALA A 10 0.61 -11.22 -15.49
C ALA A 10 0.64 -10.58 -14.10
N GLY A 11 -0.44 -10.72 -13.30
CA GLY A 11 -0.50 -10.32 -11.90
C GLY A 11 0.50 -11.09 -11.04
N LEU A 12 0.62 -12.41 -11.21
CA LEU A 12 1.62 -13.21 -10.50
C LEU A 12 3.04 -12.75 -10.82
N ILE A 13 3.33 -12.46 -12.08
CA ILE A 13 4.64 -11.92 -12.48
C ILE A 13 4.87 -10.54 -11.82
N ALA A 14 3.88 -9.65 -11.83
CA ALA A 14 3.98 -8.35 -11.18
C ALA A 14 4.20 -8.48 -9.66
N GLY A 15 3.51 -9.42 -9.02
CA GLY A 15 3.70 -9.75 -7.60
C GLY A 15 5.12 -10.24 -7.30
N LEU A 16 5.67 -11.14 -8.12
CA LEU A 16 7.05 -11.61 -7.98
C LEU A 16 8.08 -10.48 -8.14
N PHE A 17 7.90 -9.62 -9.14
CA PHE A 17 8.76 -8.44 -9.29
C PHE A 17 8.65 -7.50 -8.10
N SER A 18 7.45 -7.23 -7.61
CA SER A 18 7.24 -6.41 -6.40
C SER A 18 7.93 -7.03 -5.19
N MET A 19 7.86 -8.36 -5.03
CA MET A 19 8.54 -9.09 -3.96
C MET A 19 10.05 -8.87 -4.01
N LEU A 20 10.67 -9.18 -5.16
CA LEU A 20 12.12 -9.13 -5.31
C LEU A 20 12.66 -7.70 -5.11
N LEU A 21 12.02 -6.72 -5.74
CA LEU A 21 12.46 -5.33 -5.65
C LEU A 21 12.25 -4.75 -4.25
N SER A 22 11.13 -5.07 -3.61
CA SER A 22 10.85 -4.61 -2.23
C SER A 22 11.80 -5.25 -1.23
N ALA A 23 12.07 -6.55 -1.35
CA ALA A 23 13.02 -7.24 -0.48
C ALA A 23 14.45 -6.70 -0.66
N LEU A 24 14.88 -6.49 -1.90
CA LEU A 24 16.18 -5.91 -2.22
C LEU A 24 16.29 -4.48 -1.66
N LEU A 25 15.30 -3.62 -1.90
CA LEU A 25 15.35 -2.25 -1.42
C LEU A 25 15.30 -2.19 0.12
N MET A 26 14.54 -3.08 0.76
CA MET A 26 14.50 -3.17 2.21
C MET A 26 15.84 -3.64 2.80
N SER A 27 16.50 -4.60 2.16
CA SER A 27 17.86 -5.03 2.55
C SER A 27 18.85 -3.88 2.46
N ILE A 28 18.91 -3.21 1.31
CA ILE A 28 19.78 -2.03 1.10
C ILE A 28 19.50 -0.94 2.13
N PHE A 29 18.22 -0.70 2.44
CA PHE A 29 17.82 0.27 3.46
C PHE A 29 18.34 -0.11 4.84
N LEU A 30 18.22 -1.37 5.25
CA LEU A 30 18.68 -1.81 6.57
C LEU A 30 20.21 -1.71 6.70
N ASP A 31 20.95 -1.97 5.61
CA ASP A 31 22.40 -1.93 5.60
C ASP A 31 22.97 -0.49 5.61
N ASN A 32 22.25 0.46 5.02
CA ASN A 32 22.77 1.81 4.79
C ASN A 32 22.04 2.91 5.60
N ALA A 33 20.94 2.59 6.27
CA ALA A 33 20.15 3.61 6.97
C ALA A 33 20.87 4.12 8.22
N PRO A 34 20.85 5.44 8.50
CA PRO A 34 21.33 5.99 9.75
C PRO A 34 20.63 5.35 10.95
N ALA A 35 21.34 5.24 12.09
CA ALA A 35 20.84 4.59 13.31
C ALA A 35 19.45 5.10 13.75
N VAL A 36 19.17 6.38 13.51
CA VAL A 36 17.86 7.01 13.78
C VAL A 36 16.71 6.33 13.03
N TRP A 37 16.95 5.78 11.84
CA TRP A 37 15.94 5.07 11.03
C TRP A 37 15.85 3.58 11.37
N LEU A 38 16.83 3.06 12.12
CA LEU A 38 16.86 1.66 12.53
C LEU A 38 15.97 1.36 13.76
N VAL A 39 15.32 2.37 14.34
CA VAL A 39 14.31 2.18 15.39
C VAL A 39 13.11 1.42 14.84
N ALA A 40 12.55 0.48 15.62
CA ALA A 40 11.49 -0.43 15.20
C ALA A 40 10.29 0.26 14.52
N GLY A 41 9.83 1.39 15.03
CA GLY A 41 8.72 2.15 14.42
C GLY A 41 9.06 2.67 13.01
N ARG A 42 10.25 3.23 12.83
CA ARG A 42 10.69 3.78 11.53
C ARG A 42 10.97 2.70 10.50
N ARG A 43 11.50 1.54 10.91
CA ARG A 43 11.67 0.37 10.03
C ARG A 43 10.32 -0.10 9.47
N ARG A 44 9.27 -0.13 10.28
CA ARG A 44 7.92 -0.48 9.83
C ARG A 44 7.36 0.54 8.83
N LEU A 45 7.55 1.84 9.09
CA LEU A 45 7.17 2.91 8.17
C LEU A 45 7.90 2.78 6.84
N ALA A 46 9.23 2.56 6.85
CA ALA A 46 10.02 2.38 5.64
C ALA A 46 9.56 1.15 4.85
N GLY A 47 9.37 0.00 5.52
CA GLY A 47 8.86 -1.22 4.88
C GLY A 47 7.49 -1.01 4.24
N SER A 48 6.57 -0.33 4.94
CA SER A 48 5.23 -0.02 4.40
C SER A 48 5.30 0.92 3.19
N ALA A 49 6.16 1.93 3.23
CA ALA A 49 6.38 2.83 2.11
C ALA A 49 6.95 2.10 0.88
N ILE A 50 7.94 1.22 1.08
CA ILE A 50 8.54 0.41 0.01
C ILE A 50 7.46 -0.46 -0.65
N VAL A 51 6.64 -1.17 0.12
CA VAL A 51 5.54 -1.99 -0.40
C VAL A 51 4.54 -1.14 -1.16
N ALA A 52 4.14 0.01 -0.62
CA ALA A 52 3.19 0.92 -1.27
C ALA A 52 3.70 1.42 -2.63
N VAL A 53 4.99 1.78 -2.73
CA VAL A 53 5.62 2.24 -3.98
C VAL A 53 5.59 1.14 -5.04
N PHE A 54 6.05 -0.07 -4.75
CA PHE A 54 6.08 -1.14 -5.75
C PHE A 54 4.69 -1.65 -6.11
N SER A 55 3.75 -1.67 -5.16
CA SER A 55 2.34 -1.96 -5.45
C SER A 55 1.71 -0.88 -6.35
N SER A 56 2.07 0.38 -6.17
CA SER A 56 1.61 1.47 -7.03
C SER A 56 2.13 1.32 -8.46
N ILE A 57 3.38 0.93 -8.62
CA ILE A 57 3.95 0.63 -9.95
C ILE A 57 3.19 -0.54 -10.59
N ALA A 58 2.92 -1.60 -9.83
CA ALA A 58 2.12 -2.73 -10.31
C ALA A 58 0.72 -2.30 -10.75
N PHE A 59 0.06 -1.39 -10.00
CA PHE A 59 -1.23 -0.82 -10.37
C PHE A 59 -1.16 -0.07 -11.70
N VAL A 60 -0.21 0.84 -11.86
CA VAL A 60 -0.05 1.65 -13.09
C VAL A 60 0.17 0.74 -14.30
N VAL A 61 0.98 -0.31 -14.17
CA VAL A 61 1.22 -1.30 -15.23
C VAL A 61 -0.06 -2.09 -15.54
N GLY A 62 -0.81 -2.51 -14.53
CA GLY A 62 -2.10 -3.18 -14.68
C GLY A 62 -3.11 -2.30 -15.40
N TYR A 63 -3.25 -1.06 -14.95
CA TYR A 63 -4.15 -0.07 -15.55
C TYR A 63 -3.78 0.26 -17.00
N ALA A 64 -2.49 0.43 -17.30
CA ALA A 64 -2.03 0.68 -18.66
C ALA A 64 -2.39 -0.44 -19.64
N ARG A 65 -2.48 -1.69 -19.17
CA ARG A 65 -2.95 -2.83 -19.98
C ARG A 65 -4.45 -2.80 -20.24
N HIS A 66 -5.25 -2.32 -19.28
CA HIS A 66 -6.70 -2.15 -19.44
C HIS A 66 -7.01 -0.99 -20.41
N SER A 67 -6.27 0.09 -20.31
CA SER A 67 -6.46 1.35 -21.06
C SER A 67 -5.88 1.30 -22.49
N ARG A 68 -5.93 0.16 -23.18
CA ARG A 68 -5.29 -0.06 -24.48
C ARG A 68 -5.75 0.86 -25.62
N SER A 69 -6.87 1.58 -25.46
CA SER A 69 -7.38 2.56 -26.43
C SER A 69 -6.93 3.98 -26.08
N TRP A 70 -5.64 4.25 -26.21
CA TRP A 70 -5.12 5.61 -26.22
C TRP A 70 -5.43 6.24 -27.59
N ASP A 71 -6.66 6.67 -27.78
CA ASP A 71 -7.02 7.38 -29.00
C ASP A 71 -6.65 8.86 -28.85
N LEU A 72 -5.43 9.19 -29.28
CA LEU A 72 -4.89 10.56 -29.29
C LEU A 72 -5.67 11.49 -30.25
N ARG A 73 -6.57 10.92 -31.07
CA ARG A 73 -7.37 11.70 -32.04
C ARG A 73 -8.51 12.49 -31.40
N SER A 74 -8.88 12.20 -30.15
CA SER A 74 -10.03 12.85 -29.49
C SER A 74 -9.70 14.15 -28.72
N GLY A 75 -8.56 14.79 -29.03
CA GLY A 75 -8.18 16.10 -28.47
C GLY A 75 -7.27 16.02 -27.24
N TRP A 76 -6.57 17.12 -26.94
CA TRP A 76 -5.57 17.21 -25.87
C TRP A 76 -6.12 17.03 -24.44
N TRP A 77 -7.42 17.23 -24.25
CA TRP A 77 -8.06 17.10 -22.93
C TRP A 77 -8.20 15.65 -22.46
N VAL A 78 -8.32 14.71 -23.39
CA VAL A 78 -8.49 13.27 -23.05
C VAL A 78 -7.27 12.70 -22.34
N PRO A 79 -6.02 12.90 -22.79
CA PRO A 79 -4.85 12.40 -22.07
C PRO A 79 -4.67 13.07 -20.70
N VAL A 80 -5.00 14.35 -20.53
CA VAL A 80 -4.93 15.04 -19.24
C VAL A 80 -5.89 14.44 -18.23
N ARG A 81 -7.14 14.22 -18.62
CA ARG A 81 -8.15 13.57 -17.76
C ARG A 81 -7.71 12.17 -17.32
N ARG A 82 -7.17 11.37 -18.25
CA ARG A 82 -6.66 10.04 -17.94
C ARG A 82 -5.46 10.07 -17.01
N LEU A 83 -4.55 11.01 -17.20
CA LEU A 83 -3.42 11.19 -16.30
C LEU A 83 -3.90 11.49 -14.87
N LEU A 84 -4.85 12.41 -14.73
CA LEU A 84 -5.45 12.74 -13.43
C LEU A 84 -6.13 11.55 -12.80
N GLU A 85 -6.84 10.75 -13.57
CA GLU A 85 -7.49 9.51 -13.10
C GLU A 85 -6.45 8.50 -12.59
N ILE A 86 -5.39 8.23 -13.38
CA ILE A 86 -4.31 7.32 -12.97
C ILE A 86 -3.65 7.82 -11.69
N VAL A 87 -3.29 9.09 -11.62
CA VAL A 87 -2.62 9.67 -10.45
C VAL A 87 -3.51 9.58 -9.23
N SER A 88 -4.78 9.99 -9.33
CA SER A 88 -5.72 9.94 -8.20
C SER A 88 -5.93 8.53 -7.68
N LEU A 89 -6.16 7.56 -8.56
CA LEU A 89 -6.33 6.16 -8.17
C LEU A 89 -5.03 5.58 -7.60
N THR A 90 -3.88 5.92 -8.17
CA THR A 90 -2.58 5.48 -7.65
C THR A 90 -2.36 5.97 -6.23
N VAL A 91 -2.68 7.23 -5.94
CA VAL A 91 -2.57 7.79 -4.59
C VAL A 91 -3.48 7.04 -3.61
N VAL A 92 -4.74 6.80 -3.98
CA VAL A 92 -5.68 6.05 -3.11
C VAL A 92 -5.19 4.62 -2.85
N TYR A 93 -4.74 3.90 -3.90
CA TYR A 93 -4.18 2.56 -3.73
C TYR A 93 -2.92 2.57 -2.88
N ALA A 94 -1.98 3.48 -3.16
CA ALA A 94 -0.74 3.62 -2.40
C ALA A 94 -1.00 3.83 -0.92
N THR A 95 -1.90 4.76 -0.59
CA THR A 95 -2.23 5.12 0.80
C THR A 95 -2.94 3.95 1.49
N THR A 96 -3.88 3.29 0.82
CA THR A 96 -4.57 2.12 1.37
C THR A 96 -3.59 0.97 1.66
N ILE A 97 -2.72 0.64 0.72
CA ILE A 97 -1.69 -0.39 0.89
C ILE A 97 -0.72 -0.01 2.02
N PHE A 98 -0.28 1.24 2.04
CA PHE A 98 0.60 1.73 3.10
C PHE A 98 0.00 1.48 4.49
N PHE A 99 -1.27 1.84 4.72
CA PHE A 99 -1.92 1.64 6.00
C PHE A 99 -2.14 0.16 6.34
N ILE A 100 -2.59 -0.64 5.37
CA ILE A 100 -2.78 -2.09 5.58
C ILE A 100 -1.46 -2.75 5.98
N VAL A 101 -0.38 -2.45 5.25
CA VAL A 101 0.94 -3.03 5.50
C VAL A 101 1.52 -2.53 6.82
N LEU A 102 1.34 -1.24 7.14
CA LEU A 102 1.78 -0.68 8.42
C LEU A 102 1.07 -1.34 9.60
N ALA A 103 -0.25 -1.54 9.52
CA ALA A 103 -1.01 -2.27 10.51
C ALA A 103 -0.53 -3.73 10.64
N ALA A 104 -0.33 -4.42 9.51
CA ALA A 104 0.18 -5.79 9.49
C ALA A 104 1.57 -5.91 10.12
N LEU A 105 2.53 -5.06 9.70
CA LEU A 105 3.88 -5.06 10.26
C LEU A 105 3.89 -4.69 11.74
N THR A 106 2.98 -3.81 12.19
CA THR A 106 2.84 -3.46 13.60
C THR A 106 2.33 -4.64 14.41
N THR A 107 1.30 -5.33 13.93
CA THR A 107 0.77 -6.54 14.58
C THR A 107 1.82 -7.63 14.67
N ILE A 108 2.51 -7.91 13.56
CA ILE A 108 3.55 -8.94 13.49
C ILE A 108 4.72 -8.57 14.43
N SER A 109 5.13 -7.31 14.46
CA SER A 109 6.17 -6.82 15.37
C SER A 109 5.81 -7.02 16.84
N ASN A 110 4.55 -6.85 17.20
CA ASN A 110 4.07 -7.07 18.56
C ASN A 110 4.07 -8.56 18.94
N ILE A 111 3.87 -9.45 17.96
CA ILE A 111 3.90 -10.91 18.19
C ILE A 111 5.33 -11.43 18.31
N PHE A 112 6.23 -11.04 17.40
CA PHE A 112 7.60 -11.54 17.32
C PHE A 112 8.58 -10.79 18.22
N GLY A 113 8.23 -9.63 18.74
CA GLY A 113 9.07 -8.85 19.66
C GLY A 113 10.43 -8.50 19.05
N ALA A 114 11.51 -8.86 19.78
CA ALA A 114 12.89 -8.53 19.38
C ALA A 114 13.34 -9.23 18.07
N GLU A 115 12.79 -10.38 17.76
CA GLU A 115 13.18 -11.17 16.57
C GLU A 115 12.58 -10.62 15.27
N PHE A 116 11.62 -9.71 15.35
CA PHE A 116 10.96 -9.13 14.18
C PHE A 116 11.96 -8.61 13.13
N GLY A 117 13.06 -8.01 13.57
CA GLY A 117 14.08 -7.45 12.68
C GLY A 117 14.70 -8.44 11.69
N GLN A 118 14.84 -9.71 12.10
CA GLN A 118 15.44 -10.76 11.28
C GLN A 118 14.52 -11.16 10.10
N TYR A 119 13.22 -11.08 10.30
CA TYR A 119 12.21 -11.48 9.30
C TYR A 119 11.71 -10.32 8.45
N LEU A 120 12.10 -9.08 8.76
CA LEU A 120 11.51 -7.88 8.16
C LEU A 120 11.65 -7.83 6.63
N VAL A 121 12.80 -8.22 6.08
CA VAL A 121 13.02 -8.26 4.62
C VAL A 121 12.06 -9.22 3.94
N TRP A 122 11.88 -10.41 4.51
CA TRP A 122 10.98 -11.43 3.98
C TRP A 122 9.51 -11.04 4.11
N LEU A 123 9.15 -10.41 5.23
CA LEU A 123 7.80 -9.90 5.47
C LEU A 123 7.44 -8.79 4.47
N VAL A 124 8.35 -7.83 4.26
CA VAL A 124 8.18 -6.75 3.28
C VAL A 124 8.07 -7.32 1.87
N GLY A 125 8.93 -8.27 1.50
CA GLY A 125 8.85 -8.96 0.22
C GLY A 125 7.54 -9.71 0.04
N GLY A 126 7.11 -10.52 1.01
CA GLY A 126 5.86 -11.28 0.96
C GLY A 126 4.62 -10.39 0.87
N LEU A 127 4.57 -9.33 1.67
CA LEU A 127 3.47 -8.35 1.60
C LEU A 127 3.45 -7.61 0.26
N ALA A 128 4.62 -7.30 -0.31
CA ALA A 128 4.72 -6.71 -1.63
C ALA A 128 4.27 -7.66 -2.74
N ALA A 129 4.54 -8.97 -2.61
CA ALA A 129 4.05 -9.97 -3.56
C ALA A 129 2.53 -10.00 -3.61
N VAL A 130 1.90 -10.12 -2.44
CA VAL A 130 0.43 -10.20 -2.32
C VAL A 130 -0.24 -8.91 -2.78
N SER A 131 0.22 -7.76 -2.27
CA SER A 131 -0.36 -6.47 -2.62
C SER A 131 -0.12 -6.13 -4.10
N GLY A 132 1.07 -6.37 -4.63
CA GLY A 132 1.41 -6.15 -6.03
C GLY A 132 0.54 -6.99 -6.98
N TYR A 133 0.32 -8.27 -6.65
CA TYR A 133 -0.59 -9.13 -7.39
C TYR A 133 -2.03 -8.59 -7.40
N ILE A 134 -2.59 -8.34 -6.20
CA ILE A 134 -3.98 -7.89 -6.04
C ILE A 134 -4.21 -6.60 -6.80
N VAL A 135 -3.33 -5.61 -6.60
CA VAL A 135 -3.48 -4.27 -7.16
C VAL A 135 -3.28 -4.27 -8.68
N PHE A 136 -2.38 -5.12 -9.20
CA PHE A 136 -2.22 -5.31 -10.65
C PHE A 136 -3.51 -5.87 -11.27
N VAL A 137 -4.09 -6.93 -10.69
CA VAL A 137 -5.32 -7.54 -11.19
C VAL A 137 -6.47 -6.55 -11.12
N GLN A 138 -6.63 -5.84 -10.01
CA GLN A 138 -7.65 -4.80 -9.87
C GLN A 138 -7.46 -3.66 -10.88
N GLY A 139 -6.24 -3.20 -11.11
CA GLY A 139 -5.92 -2.19 -12.12
C GLY A 139 -6.22 -2.65 -13.55
N SER A 140 -5.96 -3.93 -13.85
CA SER A 140 -6.24 -4.51 -15.17
C SER A 140 -7.74 -4.78 -15.44
N GLN A 141 -8.57 -4.78 -14.40
CA GLN A 141 -10.02 -5.03 -14.44
C GLN A 141 -10.81 -3.89 -13.79
N LEU A 142 -10.30 -2.67 -13.87
CA LEU A 142 -10.87 -1.52 -13.19
C LEU A 142 -12.32 -1.31 -13.59
N SER A 143 -13.21 -1.24 -12.61
CA SER A 143 -14.63 -0.96 -12.75
C SER A 143 -15.09 0.01 -11.67
N ALA A 144 -16.23 0.68 -11.89
CA ALA A 144 -16.83 1.54 -10.88
C ALA A 144 -17.06 0.81 -9.54
N LYS A 145 -17.40 -0.49 -9.60
CA LYS A 145 -17.56 -1.34 -8.41
C LYS A 145 -16.23 -1.53 -7.67
N THR A 146 -15.13 -1.75 -8.40
CA THR A 146 -13.78 -1.90 -7.82
C THR A 146 -13.37 -0.63 -7.09
N VAL A 147 -13.58 0.54 -7.71
CA VAL A 147 -13.27 1.84 -7.09
C VAL A 147 -14.13 2.08 -5.84
N ALA A 148 -15.44 1.81 -5.92
CA ALA A 148 -16.34 1.96 -4.79
C ALA A 148 -15.96 1.04 -3.61
N SER A 149 -15.45 -0.16 -3.88
CA SER A 149 -15.01 -1.08 -2.82
C SER A 149 -13.72 -0.65 -2.10
N LEU A 150 -12.90 0.23 -2.71
CA LEU A 150 -11.68 0.74 -2.07
C LEU A 150 -11.98 1.68 -0.90
N LEU A 151 -13.07 2.46 -0.98
CA LEU A 151 -13.39 3.46 0.04
C LEU A 151 -13.51 2.86 1.45
N PRO A 152 -14.31 1.81 1.69
CA PRO A 152 -14.36 1.19 3.02
C PRO A 152 -13.01 0.60 3.45
N PHE A 153 -12.24 0.01 2.55
CA PHE A 153 -10.88 -0.49 2.88
C PHE A 153 -9.94 0.65 3.28
N PHE A 154 -9.99 1.77 2.59
CA PHE A 154 -9.20 2.96 2.92
C PHE A 154 -9.56 3.48 4.32
N VAL A 155 -10.85 3.66 4.61
CA VAL A 155 -11.33 4.16 5.90
C VAL A 155 -10.95 3.20 7.02
N VAL A 156 -11.26 1.91 6.88
CA VAL A 156 -10.97 0.90 7.91
C VAL A 156 -9.47 0.79 8.16
N SER A 157 -8.65 0.75 7.12
CA SER A 157 -7.20 0.65 7.28
C SER A 157 -6.60 1.90 7.94
N GLY A 158 -7.08 3.08 7.59
CA GLY A 158 -6.66 4.34 8.19
C GLY A 158 -7.00 4.41 9.68
N VAL A 159 -8.25 4.11 10.03
CA VAL A 159 -8.71 4.09 11.44
C VAL A 159 -7.96 3.03 12.25
N THR A 160 -7.80 1.82 11.70
CA THR A 160 -7.06 0.74 12.38
C THR A 160 -5.62 1.17 12.63
N THR A 161 -4.95 1.74 11.64
CA THR A 161 -3.56 2.20 11.78
C THR A 161 -3.45 3.32 12.80
N ALA A 162 -4.35 4.31 12.77
CA ALA A 162 -4.39 5.38 13.75
C ALA A 162 -4.57 4.84 15.18
N GLY A 163 -5.50 3.89 15.36
CA GLY A 163 -5.70 3.23 16.65
C GLY A 163 -4.50 2.43 17.13
N MET A 164 -3.86 1.66 16.25
CA MET A 164 -2.68 0.83 16.60
C MET A 164 -1.43 1.67 16.88
N THR A 165 -1.35 2.89 16.36
CA THR A 165 -0.26 3.83 16.62
C THR A 165 -0.58 4.82 17.73
N SER A 166 -1.77 4.73 18.33
CA SER A 166 -2.19 5.54 19.46
C SER A 166 -1.45 5.12 20.74
N ASP A 167 -1.11 6.10 21.58
CA ASP A 167 -0.53 5.87 22.90
C ASP A 167 -1.54 5.32 23.91
N ASP A 168 -2.83 5.27 23.56
CA ASP A 168 -3.90 4.77 24.39
C ASP A 168 -4.17 3.28 24.10
N PRO A 169 -3.86 2.37 25.05
CA PRO A 169 -4.07 0.94 24.87
C PRO A 169 -5.56 0.55 24.82
N VAL A 170 -6.46 1.44 25.19
CA VAL A 170 -7.91 1.23 25.22
C VAL A 170 -8.67 2.14 24.25
N TRP A 171 -8.00 2.60 23.18
CA TRP A 171 -8.55 3.53 22.20
C TRP A 171 -9.90 3.07 21.62
N TRP A 172 -10.12 1.76 21.48
CA TRP A 172 -11.39 1.20 20.96
C TRP A 172 -12.59 1.39 21.91
N ARG A 173 -12.37 1.76 23.18
CA ARG A 173 -13.44 2.07 24.14
C ARG A 173 -13.92 3.49 24.03
N ASN A 174 -13.17 4.34 23.38
CA ASN A 174 -13.45 5.75 23.19
C ASN A 174 -14.12 5.98 21.83
N ASN A 175 -14.81 7.12 21.68
CA ASN A 175 -15.35 7.49 20.38
C ASN A 175 -14.20 7.74 19.39
N PHE A 176 -14.40 7.35 18.12
CA PHE A 176 -13.40 7.55 17.06
C PHE A 176 -12.95 9.02 16.94
N SER A 177 -13.82 9.99 17.24
CA SER A 177 -13.48 11.41 17.22
C SER A 177 -12.35 11.79 18.18
N GLN A 178 -12.16 11.04 19.28
CA GLN A 178 -11.07 11.30 20.21
C GLN A 178 -9.68 10.97 19.66
N LEU A 179 -9.60 10.15 18.60
CA LEU A 179 -8.33 9.93 17.89
C LEU A 179 -7.84 11.20 17.18
N GLY A 180 -8.78 12.08 16.80
CA GLY A 180 -8.48 13.36 16.15
C GLY A 180 -8.04 14.49 17.10
N ASP A 181 -8.29 14.36 18.41
CA ASP A 181 -7.96 15.38 19.40
C ASP A 181 -6.55 15.23 20.00
N ARG A 182 -5.82 14.18 19.62
CA ARG A 182 -4.50 13.89 20.15
C ARG A 182 -3.41 14.53 19.29
N THR A 183 -2.36 15.07 19.95
CA THR A 183 -1.19 15.71 19.32
C THR A 183 -0.17 14.72 18.75
N THR A 184 -0.53 13.44 18.64
CA THR A 184 0.31 12.34 18.19
C THR A 184 0.17 12.08 16.70
N PHE A 185 1.04 11.21 16.17
CA PHE A 185 0.96 10.71 14.80
C PHE A 185 -0.43 10.10 14.46
N ALA A 186 -1.10 9.49 15.45
CA ALA A 186 -2.45 8.97 15.33
C ALA A 186 -3.48 10.05 14.98
N ALA A 187 -3.40 11.22 15.62
CA ALA A 187 -4.27 12.36 15.32
C ALA A 187 -4.03 12.90 13.90
N THR A 188 -2.78 12.96 13.48
CA THR A 188 -2.44 13.37 12.11
C THR A 188 -3.04 12.41 11.07
N LEU A 189 -2.95 11.09 11.29
CA LEU A 189 -3.52 10.08 10.39
C LEU A 189 -5.05 10.11 10.34
N PHE A 190 -5.70 10.48 11.46
CA PHE A 190 -7.15 10.50 11.55
C PHE A 190 -7.76 11.76 10.92
N ASN A 191 -7.07 12.90 10.99
CA ASN A 191 -7.60 14.21 10.58
C ASN A 191 -7.28 14.56 9.12
N TYR A 192 -6.35 13.87 8.47
CA TYR A 192 -5.91 14.11 7.09
C TYR A 192 -6.01 12.87 6.21
#